data_3a328557e6beea35077141345bfdab5d
#
_entry.id   3a328557e6beea35077141345bfdab5d
#
_cell.length_a   1.000
_cell.length_b   1.000
_cell.length_c   1.000
_cell.angle_alpha   90.00
_cell.angle_beta   90.00
_cell.angle_gamma   90.00
#
_symmetry.space_group_name_H-M   'P 1'
#
loop_
_entity.id
_entity.type
_entity.pdbx_description
1 polymer ?
#
loop_
_entity_poly.entity_id
_entity_poly.type
_entity_poly.pdbx_seq_one_letter_code
_entity_poly.pdbx_strand_id
1 'polypeptide(L)'
;TVELEDGAIVVGGGLASLDVVKILMLETVTRALRARGHSIALYELERRGIQKVLSELGLTLADLGLMGCTLIYRRRVEDMPLAEVPEDATPQQVERTRQTRRKLLQNFAEKYLFTFQDQRVPVGCLADGDRLAGLTLAATEVKDGRAVTLGGTEQNVPSQMVVSSIGSVPEPIPGVEMRGETYRIKDQGTGEVEGLEGVFAVGNAVTGKGNILVSLKHGRVVSQHMLEHYLLGT
;
A
#
# COMPACT_ATOMS: atom_id res chain seq x y z
N THR A 1 3.99 -20.37 -6.42
CA THR A 1 2.62 -19.91 -6.10
C THR A 1 2.55 -19.75 -4.58
N VAL A 2 2.18 -18.58 -4.08
CA VAL A 2 1.97 -18.36 -2.64
C VAL A 2 0.56 -18.81 -2.31
N GLU A 3 0.42 -19.67 -1.32
CA GLU A 3 -0.89 -20.06 -0.80
C GLU A 3 -1.42 -18.93 0.09
N LEU A 4 -2.65 -18.50 -0.15
CA LEU A 4 -3.25 -17.39 0.59
C LEU A 4 -3.97 -17.92 1.83
N GLU A 5 -3.63 -17.35 2.98
CA GLU A 5 -4.20 -17.71 4.28
C GLU A 5 -5.22 -16.66 4.73
N ASP A 6 -6.29 -17.11 5.38
CA ASP A 6 -7.23 -16.22 6.06
C ASP A 6 -6.58 -15.60 7.29
N GLY A 7 -7.06 -14.44 7.73
CA GLY A 7 -6.46 -13.72 8.86
C GLY A 7 -5.10 -13.10 8.56
N ALA A 8 -4.78 -12.88 7.29
CA ALA A 8 -3.52 -12.24 6.88
C ALA A 8 -3.39 -10.82 7.46
N ILE A 9 -2.17 -10.47 7.86
CA ILE A 9 -1.83 -9.11 8.29
C ILE A 9 -1.10 -8.39 7.16
N VAL A 10 -1.61 -7.24 6.75
CA VAL A 10 -0.94 -6.34 5.79
C VAL A 10 -0.39 -5.14 6.54
N VAL A 11 0.91 -4.89 6.40
CA VAL A 11 1.59 -3.75 7.03
C VAL A 11 1.84 -2.69 5.98
N GLY A 12 1.20 -1.53 6.10
CA GLY A 12 1.36 -0.43 5.16
C GLY A 12 0.27 0.62 5.29
N GLY A 13 0.39 1.72 4.54
CA GLY A 13 -0.57 2.83 4.62
C GLY A 13 -0.84 3.50 3.28
N GLY A 14 -0.23 3.04 2.20
CA GLY A 14 -0.41 3.58 0.85
C GLY A 14 -1.52 2.85 0.07
N LEU A 15 -1.80 3.34 -1.15
CA LEU A 15 -2.77 2.72 -2.05
C LEU A 15 -2.40 1.26 -2.36
N ALA A 16 -1.10 0.94 -2.50
CA ALA A 16 -0.64 -0.42 -2.72
C ALA A 16 -1.05 -1.38 -1.58
N SER A 17 -1.04 -0.92 -0.31
CA SER A 17 -1.48 -1.75 0.80
C SER A 17 -2.99 -2.02 0.77
N LEU A 18 -3.80 -1.06 0.31
CA LEU A 18 -5.23 -1.27 0.07
C LEU A 18 -5.47 -2.28 -1.05
N ASP A 19 -4.71 -2.20 -2.16
CA ASP A 19 -4.81 -3.16 -3.25
C ASP A 19 -4.44 -4.59 -2.81
N VAL A 20 -3.40 -4.74 -1.99
CA VAL A 20 -3.03 -6.04 -1.40
C VAL A 20 -4.17 -6.61 -0.54
N VAL A 21 -4.71 -5.81 0.39
CA VAL A 21 -5.84 -6.23 1.23
C VAL A 21 -7.05 -6.62 0.37
N LYS A 22 -7.38 -5.80 -0.63
CA LYS A 22 -8.47 -6.08 -1.57
C LYS A 22 -8.30 -7.45 -2.25
N ILE A 23 -7.11 -7.73 -2.80
CA ILE A 23 -6.83 -9.00 -3.49
C ILE A 23 -6.94 -10.18 -2.52
N LEU A 24 -6.36 -10.08 -1.33
CA LEU A 24 -6.45 -11.12 -0.31
C LEU A 24 -7.90 -11.42 0.07
N MET A 25 -8.71 -10.38 0.32
CA MET A 25 -10.13 -10.54 0.66
C MET A 25 -10.95 -11.12 -0.50
N LEU A 26 -10.71 -10.65 -1.73
CA LEU A 26 -11.43 -11.17 -2.90
C LEU A 26 -11.14 -12.66 -3.12
N GLU A 27 -9.89 -13.07 -3.07
CA GLU A 27 -9.47 -14.46 -3.30
C GLU A 27 -9.96 -15.40 -2.20
N THR A 28 -9.80 -15.02 -0.93
CA THR A 28 -10.26 -15.85 0.20
C THR A 28 -11.76 -16.01 0.21
N VAL A 29 -12.51 -14.92 -0.01
CA VAL A 29 -13.99 -14.97 -0.07
C VAL A 29 -14.47 -15.74 -1.31
N THR A 30 -13.86 -15.55 -2.49
CA THR A 30 -14.23 -16.32 -3.69
C THR A 30 -14.02 -17.81 -3.48
N ARG A 31 -12.90 -18.21 -2.85
CA ARG A 31 -12.61 -19.61 -2.52
C ARG A 31 -13.66 -20.18 -1.55
N ALA A 32 -13.99 -19.44 -0.50
CA ALA A 32 -14.97 -19.87 0.51
C ALA A 32 -16.40 -19.97 -0.07
N LEU A 33 -16.80 -19.02 -0.91
CA LEU A 33 -18.08 -19.04 -1.62
C LEU A 33 -18.17 -20.26 -2.56
N ARG A 34 -17.09 -20.54 -3.32
CA ARG A 34 -17.02 -21.70 -4.21
C ARG A 34 -17.15 -23.01 -3.46
N ALA A 35 -16.51 -23.14 -2.30
CA ALA A 35 -16.62 -24.32 -1.43
C ALA A 35 -18.06 -24.57 -0.94
N ARG A 36 -18.91 -23.53 -0.92
CA ARG A 36 -20.34 -23.60 -0.57
C ARG A 36 -21.29 -23.68 -1.80
N GLY A 37 -20.73 -23.88 -2.97
CA GLY A 37 -21.52 -24.03 -4.21
C GLY A 37 -21.91 -22.71 -4.88
N HIS A 38 -21.44 -21.56 -4.40
CA HIS A 38 -21.66 -20.27 -5.06
C HIS A 38 -20.54 -20.00 -6.06
N SER A 39 -20.87 -19.85 -7.34
CA SER A 39 -19.92 -19.53 -8.40
C SER A 39 -20.03 -18.07 -8.78
N ILE A 40 -19.17 -17.23 -8.25
CA ILE A 40 -19.09 -15.80 -8.54
C ILE A 40 -17.69 -15.52 -9.10
N ALA A 41 -17.61 -14.83 -10.25
CA ALA A 41 -16.34 -14.44 -10.82
C ALA A 41 -15.65 -13.37 -9.95
N LEU A 42 -14.33 -13.46 -9.81
CA LEU A 42 -13.54 -12.52 -9.01
C LEU A 42 -13.81 -11.06 -9.41
N TYR A 43 -13.83 -10.78 -10.71
CA TYR A 43 -14.14 -9.45 -11.26
C TYR A 43 -15.55 -8.96 -10.85
N GLU A 44 -16.55 -9.83 -10.84
CA GLU A 44 -17.89 -9.47 -10.40
C GLU A 44 -17.92 -9.14 -8.92
N LEU A 45 -17.24 -9.94 -8.08
CA LEU A 45 -17.10 -9.69 -6.65
C LEU A 45 -16.37 -8.36 -6.39
N GLU A 46 -15.29 -8.05 -7.13
CA GLU A 46 -14.59 -6.78 -7.04
C GLU A 46 -15.48 -5.59 -7.41
N ARG A 47 -16.18 -5.67 -8.53
CA ARG A 47 -17.06 -4.60 -9.01
C ARG A 47 -18.21 -4.31 -8.03
N ARG A 48 -18.88 -5.34 -7.53
CA ARG A 48 -20.03 -5.22 -6.61
C ARG A 48 -19.64 -4.93 -5.17
N GLY A 49 -18.51 -5.45 -4.73
CA GLY A 49 -18.04 -5.45 -3.36
C GLY A 49 -18.47 -6.70 -2.58
N ILE A 50 -17.59 -7.15 -1.70
CA ILE A 50 -17.80 -8.35 -0.88
C ILE A 50 -19.03 -8.17 0.02
N GLN A 51 -19.11 -7.05 0.72
CA GLN A 51 -20.20 -6.73 1.64
C GLN A 51 -21.57 -6.86 0.97
N LYS A 52 -21.73 -6.29 -0.23
CA LYS A 52 -23.00 -6.34 -0.98
C LYS A 52 -23.35 -7.76 -1.41
N VAL A 53 -22.39 -8.48 -1.96
CA VAL A 53 -22.60 -9.86 -2.44
C VAL A 53 -22.98 -10.78 -1.29
N LEU A 54 -22.28 -10.72 -0.17
CA LEU A 54 -22.60 -11.53 1.00
C LEU A 54 -23.98 -11.18 1.56
N SER A 55 -24.33 -9.89 1.65
CA SER A 55 -25.67 -9.46 2.10
C SER A 55 -26.80 -10.00 1.23
N GLU A 56 -26.62 -10.02 -0.09
CA GLU A 56 -27.62 -10.57 -1.02
C GLU A 56 -27.79 -12.09 -0.91
N LEU A 57 -26.71 -12.79 -0.48
CA LEU A 57 -26.73 -14.23 -0.20
C LEU A 57 -27.21 -14.55 1.22
N GLY A 58 -27.44 -13.53 2.06
CA GLY A 58 -27.77 -13.72 3.48
C GLY A 58 -26.60 -14.28 4.30
N LEU A 59 -25.35 -14.02 3.87
CA LEU A 59 -24.13 -14.53 4.48
C LEU A 59 -23.28 -13.41 5.08
N THR A 60 -22.45 -13.77 6.06
CA THR A 60 -21.38 -12.97 6.64
C THR A 60 -20.02 -13.64 6.42
N LEU A 61 -18.92 -12.96 6.76
CA LEU A 61 -17.58 -13.60 6.79
C LEU A 61 -17.56 -14.77 7.80
N ALA A 62 -18.18 -14.60 8.95
CA ALA A 62 -18.26 -15.62 9.98
C ALA A 62 -18.98 -16.89 9.48
N ASP A 63 -20.07 -16.72 8.72
CA ASP A 63 -20.77 -17.86 8.09
C ASP A 63 -19.87 -18.59 7.08
N LEU A 64 -18.94 -17.89 6.46
CA LEU A 64 -17.93 -18.49 5.58
C LEU A 64 -16.77 -19.12 6.35
N GLY A 65 -16.69 -18.95 7.68
CA GLY A 65 -15.57 -19.38 8.52
C GLY A 65 -14.32 -18.52 8.33
N LEU A 66 -14.48 -17.27 7.89
CA LEU A 66 -13.38 -16.36 7.62
C LEU A 66 -13.26 -15.27 8.70
N MET A 67 -12.04 -14.99 9.11
CA MET A 67 -11.69 -13.85 9.97
C MET A 67 -11.49 -12.57 9.16
N GLY A 68 -11.04 -12.69 7.91
CA GLY A 68 -10.65 -11.59 7.04
C GLY A 68 -9.26 -11.03 7.34
N CYS A 69 -8.79 -10.11 6.50
CA CYS A 69 -7.49 -9.47 6.63
C CYS A 69 -7.50 -8.31 7.62
N THR A 70 -6.33 -8.03 8.21
CA THR A 70 -6.10 -6.83 9.02
C THR A 70 -5.04 -5.95 8.37
N LEU A 71 -5.40 -4.68 8.09
CA LEU A 71 -4.44 -3.66 7.65
C LEU A 71 -3.91 -2.90 8.86
N ILE A 72 -2.60 -2.84 8.99
CA ILE A 72 -1.91 -2.15 10.09
C ILE A 72 -1.14 -0.96 9.55
N TYR A 73 -1.31 0.19 10.20
CA TYR A 73 -0.60 1.41 9.87
C TYR A 73 0.02 2.09 11.10
N ARG A 74 1.28 2.52 10.95
CA ARG A 74 2.06 3.09 12.07
C ARG A 74 1.70 4.52 12.47
N ARG A 75 0.91 5.25 11.67
CA ARG A 75 0.43 6.61 11.99
C ARG A 75 -1.09 6.63 12.01
N ARG A 76 -1.70 7.81 12.17
CA ARG A 76 -3.15 7.98 12.14
C ARG A 76 -3.69 7.83 10.71
N VAL A 77 -4.96 7.49 10.59
CA VAL A 77 -5.63 7.38 9.27
C VAL A 77 -5.49 8.67 8.44
N GLU A 78 -5.50 9.83 9.08
CA GLU A 78 -5.33 11.14 8.45
C GLU A 78 -3.96 11.33 7.82
N ASP A 79 -2.96 10.59 8.28
CA ASP A 79 -1.58 10.64 7.79
C ASP A 79 -1.33 9.64 6.65
N MET A 80 -2.32 8.79 6.30
CA MET A 80 -2.19 7.84 5.19
C MET A 80 -2.05 8.57 3.86
N PRO A 81 -1.12 8.20 2.98
CA PRO A 81 -0.92 8.85 1.67
C PRO A 81 -1.97 8.40 0.64
N LEU A 82 -3.26 8.41 1.00
CA LEU A 82 -4.39 8.04 0.13
C LEU A 82 -4.87 9.21 -0.73
N ALA A 83 -4.56 10.44 -0.32
CA ALA A 83 -4.81 11.66 -1.07
C ALA A 83 -3.68 12.65 -0.78
N GLU A 84 -3.25 13.37 -1.80
CA GLU A 84 -2.17 14.35 -1.68
C GLU A 84 -2.67 15.67 -1.08
N VAL A 85 -1.82 16.30 -0.28
CA VAL A 85 -1.98 17.67 0.20
C VAL A 85 -1.06 18.54 -0.65
N PRO A 86 -1.56 19.56 -1.36
CA PRO A 86 -0.71 20.51 -2.07
C PRO A 86 0.30 21.17 -1.12
N GLU A 87 1.48 21.53 -1.62
CA GLU A 87 2.54 22.14 -0.80
C GLU A 87 2.12 23.50 -0.22
N ASP A 88 1.29 24.24 -0.95
CA ASP A 88 0.73 25.54 -0.58
C ASP A 88 -0.70 25.46 -0.01
N ALA A 89 -1.12 24.27 0.46
CA ALA A 89 -2.48 24.05 0.93
C ALA A 89 -2.82 24.91 2.16
N THR A 90 -3.96 25.54 2.11
CA THR A 90 -4.54 26.23 3.27
C THR A 90 -4.93 25.23 4.37
N PRO A 91 -5.04 25.65 5.65
CA PRO A 91 -5.50 24.79 6.75
C PRO A 91 -6.83 24.09 6.45
N GLN A 92 -7.75 24.78 5.75
CA GLN A 92 -9.03 24.21 5.36
C GLN A 92 -8.89 23.09 4.31
N GLN A 93 -7.98 23.25 3.34
CA GLN A 93 -7.68 22.23 2.35
C GLN A 93 -7.02 21.02 2.99
N VAL A 94 -6.10 21.22 3.93
CA VAL A 94 -5.48 20.14 4.71
C VAL A 94 -6.54 19.33 5.44
N GLU A 95 -7.48 20.00 6.15
CA GLU A 95 -8.53 19.30 6.89
C GLU A 95 -9.51 18.56 5.95
N ARG A 96 -9.86 19.15 4.79
CA ARG A 96 -10.66 18.46 3.77
C ARG A 96 -9.96 17.20 3.25
N THR A 97 -8.63 17.25 3.03
CA THR A 97 -7.86 16.08 2.61
C THR A 97 -7.84 14.98 3.69
N ARG A 98 -7.73 15.34 4.97
CA ARG A 98 -7.82 14.40 6.08
C ARG A 98 -9.18 13.69 6.11
N GLN A 99 -10.27 14.43 5.96
CA GLN A 99 -11.63 13.86 5.88
C GLN A 99 -11.78 12.94 4.66
N THR A 100 -11.23 13.33 3.52
CA THR A 100 -11.21 12.50 2.31
C THR A 100 -10.49 11.18 2.56
N ARG A 101 -9.34 11.19 3.23
CA ARG A 101 -8.58 9.98 3.56
C ARG A 101 -9.38 9.03 4.46
N ARG A 102 -10.01 9.56 5.52
CA ARG A 102 -10.90 8.77 6.40
C ARG A 102 -12.04 8.12 5.61
N LYS A 103 -12.73 8.91 4.79
CA LYS A 103 -13.86 8.42 3.99
C LYS A 103 -13.45 7.38 2.95
N LEU A 104 -12.30 7.58 2.30
CA LEU A 104 -11.76 6.59 1.36
C LEU A 104 -11.48 5.26 2.04
N LEU A 105 -10.78 5.28 3.18
CA LEU A 105 -10.48 4.06 3.94
C LEU A 105 -11.75 3.38 4.44
N GLN A 106 -12.68 4.14 5.02
CA GLN A 106 -13.95 3.61 5.52
C GLN A 106 -14.74 2.92 4.40
N ASN A 107 -14.96 3.59 3.27
CA ASN A 107 -15.68 3.02 2.14
C ASN A 107 -15.00 1.73 1.61
N PHE A 108 -13.66 1.72 1.64
CA PHE A 108 -12.88 0.57 1.18
C PHE A 108 -13.01 -0.61 2.17
N ALA A 109 -12.92 -0.33 3.48
CA ALA A 109 -13.08 -1.34 4.52
C ALA A 109 -14.51 -1.93 4.53
N GLU A 110 -15.53 -1.10 4.39
CA GLU A 110 -16.92 -1.54 4.27
C GLU A 110 -17.15 -2.39 3.02
N LYS A 111 -16.60 -1.97 1.87
CA LYS A 111 -16.77 -2.69 0.61
C LYS A 111 -16.11 -4.06 0.61
N TYR A 112 -14.92 -4.18 1.19
CA TYR A 112 -14.10 -5.40 1.13
C TYR A 112 -14.00 -6.15 2.46
N LEU A 113 -14.65 -5.66 3.53
CA LEU A 113 -14.80 -6.32 4.84
C LEU A 113 -13.48 -6.70 5.52
N PHE A 114 -12.50 -5.80 5.52
CA PHE A 114 -11.26 -5.98 6.28
C PHE A 114 -11.22 -5.11 7.54
N THR A 115 -10.39 -5.49 8.49
CA THR A 115 -10.14 -4.71 9.71
C THR A 115 -8.99 -3.73 9.49
N PHE A 116 -9.12 -2.51 10.01
CA PHE A 116 -8.05 -1.52 10.02
C PHE A 116 -7.63 -1.17 11.44
N GLN A 117 -6.32 -1.13 11.68
CA GLN A 117 -5.72 -0.71 12.94
C GLN A 117 -4.63 0.34 12.65
N ASP A 118 -4.89 1.58 13.02
CA ASP A 118 -3.88 2.62 12.99
C ASP A 118 -3.04 2.65 14.27
N GLN A 119 -1.99 3.46 14.25
CA GLN A 119 -1.07 3.64 15.36
C GLN A 119 -0.57 2.30 15.93
N ARG A 120 -0.24 1.36 15.04
CA ARG A 120 0.36 0.06 15.34
C ARG A 120 1.56 -0.19 14.44
N VAL A 121 2.61 -0.77 15.02
CA VAL A 121 3.83 -1.13 14.30
C VAL A 121 4.29 -2.52 14.72
N PRO A 122 4.73 -3.36 13.77
CA PRO A 122 5.40 -4.62 14.11
C PRO A 122 6.75 -4.33 14.79
N VAL A 123 6.97 -4.97 15.93
CA VAL A 123 8.23 -4.91 16.68
C VAL A 123 8.89 -6.27 16.83
N GLY A 124 8.21 -7.35 16.43
CA GLY A 124 8.74 -8.70 16.42
C GLY A 124 7.87 -9.66 15.61
N CYS A 125 8.45 -10.80 15.27
CA CYS A 125 7.76 -11.93 14.64
C CYS A 125 7.60 -13.05 15.66
N LEU A 126 6.45 -13.71 15.62
CA LEU A 126 6.18 -14.96 16.34
C LEU A 126 6.46 -16.11 15.38
N ALA A 127 7.18 -17.12 15.82
CA ALA A 127 7.49 -18.31 15.05
C ALA A 127 7.06 -19.59 15.80
N ASP A 128 6.62 -20.58 15.04
CA ASP A 128 6.41 -21.95 15.49
C ASP A 128 7.29 -22.86 14.61
N GLY A 129 8.44 -23.24 15.15
CA GLY A 129 9.52 -23.84 14.37
C GLY A 129 10.06 -22.85 13.32
N ASP A 130 10.02 -23.25 12.06
CA ASP A 130 10.40 -22.47 10.90
C ASP A 130 9.24 -21.76 10.19
N ARG A 131 8.05 -21.79 10.78
CA ARG A 131 6.84 -21.14 10.24
C ARG A 131 6.49 -19.87 11.00
N LEU A 132 5.94 -18.89 10.26
CA LEU A 132 5.37 -17.70 10.86
C LEU A 132 4.10 -18.07 11.66
N ALA A 133 4.04 -17.63 12.92
CA ALA A 133 2.88 -17.81 13.78
C ALA A 133 2.16 -16.48 14.11
N GLY A 134 2.78 -15.34 13.82
CA GLY A 134 2.18 -14.02 14.04
C GLY A 134 3.19 -12.90 14.14
N LEU A 135 2.69 -11.75 14.60
CA LEU A 135 3.50 -10.56 14.89
C LEU A 135 3.33 -10.12 16.35
N THR A 136 4.38 -9.55 16.89
CA THR A 136 4.28 -8.70 18.09
C THR A 136 4.10 -7.26 17.60
N LEU A 137 2.97 -6.64 17.96
CA LEU A 137 2.64 -5.27 17.59
C LEU A 137 2.76 -4.37 18.82
N ALA A 138 3.32 -3.17 18.64
CA ALA A 138 3.31 -2.12 19.66
C ALA A 138 2.45 -0.94 19.20
N ALA A 139 1.89 -0.21 20.16
CA ALA A 139 1.22 1.06 19.88
C ALA A 139 2.24 2.12 19.49
N THR A 140 1.80 3.10 18.70
CA THR A 140 2.60 4.27 18.35
C THR A 140 1.84 5.55 18.64
N GLU A 141 2.57 6.63 18.85
CA GLU A 141 2.05 7.99 18.81
C GLU A 141 2.70 8.77 17.67
N VAL A 142 2.03 9.80 17.18
CA VAL A 142 2.60 10.66 16.13
C VAL A 142 3.11 11.94 16.77
N LYS A 143 4.46 12.10 16.79
CA LYS A 143 5.16 13.29 17.23
C LYS A 143 5.93 13.89 16.05
N ASP A 144 5.71 15.15 15.76
CA ASP A 144 6.37 15.89 14.65
C ASP A 144 6.27 15.13 13.30
N GLY A 145 5.09 14.56 13.01
CA GLY A 145 4.82 13.80 11.78
C GLY A 145 5.48 12.41 11.72
N ARG A 146 6.19 11.98 12.77
CA ARG A 146 6.84 10.67 12.87
C ARG A 146 6.10 9.76 13.84
N ALA A 147 6.03 8.48 13.50
CA ALA A 147 5.53 7.48 14.44
C ALA A 147 6.62 7.12 15.45
N VAL A 148 6.31 7.23 16.73
CA VAL A 148 7.17 6.86 17.86
C VAL A 148 6.52 5.68 18.57
N THR A 149 7.26 4.59 18.73
CA THR A 149 6.78 3.38 19.40
C THR A 149 6.64 3.60 20.90
N LEU A 150 5.55 3.14 21.48
CA LEU A 150 5.28 3.19 22.91
C LEU A 150 5.67 1.85 23.55
N GLY A 151 6.73 1.87 24.38
CA GLY A 151 7.16 0.68 25.12
C GLY A 151 6.12 0.22 26.13
N GLY A 152 6.05 -1.10 26.38
CA GLY A 152 5.10 -1.71 27.31
C GLY A 152 3.69 -1.85 26.75
N THR A 153 3.50 -1.66 25.42
CA THR A 153 2.22 -1.81 24.74
C THR A 153 2.19 -2.99 23.78
N GLU A 154 3.19 -3.84 23.86
CA GLU A 154 3.39 -4.97 22.97
C GLU A 154 2.27 -6.00 23.13
N GLN A 155 1.71 -6.44 22.00
CA GLN A 155 0.66 -7.45 21.94
C GLN A 155 0.97 -8.45 20.83
N ASN A 156 0.81 -9.74 21.14
CA ASN A 156 0.97 -10.80 20.16
C ASN A 156 -0.33 -10.97 19.37
N VAL A 157 -0.23 -10.90 18.07
CA VAL A 157 -1.34 -11.09 17.13
C VAL A 157 -1.02 -12.30 16.26
N PRO A 158 -1.79 -13.39 16.35
CA PRO A 158 -1.57 -14.58 15.55
C PRO A 158 -1.88 -14.31 14.08
N SER A 159 -1.03 -14.81 13.18
CA SER A 159 -1.25 -14.82 11.74
C SER A 159 -0.23 -15.73 11.08
N GLN A 160 -0.66 -16.53 10.11
CA GLN A 160 0.21 -17.38 9.31
C GLN A 160 0.72 -16.68 8.05
N MET A 161 0.17 -15.51 7.73
CA MET A 161 0.56 -14.72 6.57
C MET A 161 0.71 -13.24 6.92
N VAL A 162 1.87 -12.68 6.62
CA VAL A 162 2.14 -11.25 6.75
C VAL A 162 2.66 -10.71 5.42
N VAL A 163 2.06 -9.63 4.94
CA VAL A 163 2.48 -8.94 3.73
C VAL A 163 2.98 -7.54 4.07
N SER A 164 4.25 -7.29 3.79
CA SER A 164 4.86 -5.96 3.94
C SER A 164 4.56 -5.12 2.69
N SER A 165 3.84 -4.02 2.85
CA SER A 165 3.49 -3.06 1.80
C SER A 165 3.89 -1.63 2.20
N ILE A 166 5.13 -1.49 2.69
CA ILE A 166 5.68 -0.26 3.27
C ILE A 166 6.41 0.64 2.26
N GLY A 167 6.34 0.31 0.99
CA GLY A 167 7.05 0.93 -0.12
C GLY A 167 8.20 0.06 -0.64
N SER A 168 8.84 0.55 -1.69
CA SER A 168 9.99 -0.11 -2.33
C SER A 168 11.08 0.91 -2.59
N VAL A 169 12.31 0.46 -2.49
CA VAL A 169 13.51 1.21 -2.86
C VAL A 169 14.05 0.59 -4.15
N PRO A 170 14.46 1.39 -5.16
CA PRO A 170 15.10 0.85 -6.35
C PRO A 170 16.37 0.09 -6.00
N GLU A 171 16.56 -1.06 -6.62
CA GLU A 171 17.78 -1.84 -6.47
C GLU A 171 18.96 -1.07 -7.08
N PRO A 172 20.09 -0.91 -6.35
CA PRO A 172 21.26 -0.24 -6.90
C PRO A 172 21.79 -0.95 -8.15
N ILE A 173 21.98 -0.20 -9.24
CA ILE A 173 22.56 -0.71 -10.47
C ILE A 173 24.06 -0.37 -10.47
N PRO A 174 24.98 -1.34 -10.71
CA PRO A 174 26.39 -1.05 -10.82
C PRO A 174 26.70 0.05 -11.85
N GLY A 175 27.45 1.08 -11.43
CA GLY A 175 27.79 2.23 -12.28
C GLY A 175 26.76 3.36 -12.28
N VAL A 176 25.61 3.20 -11.61
CA VAL A 176 24.61 4.26 -11.41
C VAL A 176 24.67 4.75 -9.97
N GLU A 177 24.99 6.02 -9.77
CA GLU A 177 25.06 6.60 -8.43
C GLU A 177 23.68 6.76 -7.81
N MET A 178 23.61 6.53 -6.48
CA MET A 178 22.41 6.74 -5.67
C MET A 178 22.49 8.04 -4.89
N ARG A 179 21.34 8.69 -4.70
CA ARG A 179 21.14 9.80 -3.78
C ARG A 179 20.10 9.42 -2.74
N GLY A 180 20.58 8.90 -1.60
CA GLY A 180 19.69 8.27 -0.62
C GLY A 180 19.04 7.02 -1.19
N GLU A 181 17.71 6.97 -1.22
CA GLU A 181 16.91 5.85 -1.71
C GLU A 181 16.51 5.96 -3.20
N THR A 182 17.05 6.91 -3.95
CA THR A 182 16.73 7.11 -5.38
C THR A 182 18.00 7.23 -6.22
N TYR A 183 17.89 7.04 -7.54
CA TYR A 183 19.02 7.30 -8.43
C TYR A 183 19.35 8.78 -8.48
N ARG A 184 20.65 9.07 -8.57
CA ARG A 184 21.16 10.43 -8.70
C ARG A 184 21.00 10.93 -10.13
N ILE A 185 20.21 11.97 -10.30
CA ILE A 185 19.93 12.59 -11.58
C ILE A 185 20.36 14.06 -11.57
N LYS A 186 20.67 14.61 -12.74
CA LYS A 186 21.04 16.01 -12.90
C LYS A 186 19.88 16.94 -12.58
N ASP A 187 18.72 16.65 -13.14
CA ASP A 187 17.48 17.41 -12.97
C ASP A 187 16.24 16.53 -13.15
N GLN A 188 15.18 16.76 -12.38
CA GLN A 188 13.96 15.97 -12.44
C GLN A 188 13.17 16.15 -13.76
N GLY A 189 13.29 17.31 -14.42
CA GLY A 189 12.60 17.55 -15.69
C GLY A 189 13.27 16.83 -16.86
N THR A 190 14.58 16.64 -16.81
CA THR A 190 15.32 15.91 -17.84
C THR A 190 15.39 14.40 -17.56
N GLY A 191 15.43 14.01 -16.29
CA GLY A 191 15.61 12.61 -15.86
C GLY A 191 16.99 12.04 -16.16
N GLU A 192 17.95 12.83 -16.65
CA GLU A 192 19.28 12.38 -17.05
C GLU A 192 20.09 11.97 -15.82
N VAL A 193 20.66 10.75 -15.87
CA VAL A 193 21.47 10.19 -14.78
C VAL A 193 22.79 10.93 -14.70
N GLU A 194 23.20 11.35 -13.51
CA GLU A 194 24.46 12.06 -13.31
C GLU A 194 25.65 11.15 -13.63
N GLY A 195 26.59 11.64 -14.43
CA GLY A 195 27.78 10.89 -14.84
C GLY A 195 27.59 9.92 -15.99
N LEU A 196 26.37 9.71 -16.51
CA LEU A 196 26.09 8.80 -17.60
C LEU A 196 25.34 9.54 -18.73
N GLU A 197 26.04 9.88 -19.80
CA GLU A 197 25.46 10.53 -20.97
C GLU A 197 24.46 9.61 -21.70
N GLY A 198 23.28 10.14 -22.06
CA GLY A 198 22.25 9.39 -22.77
C GLY A 198 21.51 8.35 -21.93
N VAL A 199 21.74 8.32 -20.61
CA VAL A 199 21.03 7.45 -19.67
C VAL A 199 20.03 8.24 -18.88
N PHE A 200 18.78 7.76 -18.84
CA PHE A 200 17.65 8.45 -18.19
C PHE A 200 16.98 7.54 -17.18
N ALA A 201 16.52 8.11 -16.07
CA ALA A 201 15.73 7.43 -15.08
C ALA A 201 14.38 8.13 -14.88
N VAL A 202 13.32 7.36 -14.70
CA VAL A 202 11.95 7.89 -14.62
C VAL A 202 11.15 7.26 -13.48
N GLY A 203 10.08 7.94 -13.05
CA GLY A 203 9.12 7.43 -12.10
C GLY A 203 9.64 7.35 -10.68
N ASN A 204 9.26 6.30 -9.95
CA ASN A 204 9.57 6.15 -8.52
C ASN A 204 11.07 6.06 -8.22
N ALA A 205 11.84 5.49 -9.14
CA ALA A 205 13.30 5.38 -9.02
C ALA A 205 14.02 6.73 -8.88
N VAL A 206 13.35 7.80 -9.28
CA VAL A 206 13.86 9.18 -9.25
C VAL A 206 13.10 10.04 -8.25
N THR A 207 11.77 9.95 -8.26
CA THR A 207 10.91 10.81 -7.44
C THR A 207 10.78 10.36 -6.00
N GLY A 208 11.05 9.08 -5.71
CA GLY A 208 10.79 8.45 -4.41
C GLY A 208 9.31 8.41 -4.02
N LYS A 209 8.41 8.77 -4.95
CA LYS A 209 6.96 8.80 -4.72
C LYS A 209 6.30 7.65 -5.48
N GLY A 210 5.98 6.55 -4.78
CA GLY A 210 5.38 5.33 -5.33
C GLY A 210 3.92 5.49 -5.81
N ASN A 211 3.61 6.59 -6.49
CA ASN A 211 2.28 6.91 -7.00
C ASN A 211 2.27 6.79 -8.53
N ILE A 212 1.31 6.03 -9.07
CA ILE A 212 1.17 5.79 -10.52
C ILE A 212 1.03 7.11 -11.29
N LEU A 213 0.22 8.04 -10.80
CA LEU A 213 0.00 9.33 -11.47
C LEU A 213 1.26 10.20 -11.50
N VAL A 214 2.01 10.25 -10.39
CA VAL A 214 3.30 10.96 -10.31
C VAL A 214 4.30 10.34 -11.27
N SER A 215 4.42 9.02 -11.28
CA SER A 215 5.32 8.29 -12.18
C SER A 215 4.96 8.50 -13.65
N LEU A 216 3.66 8.47 -13.98
CA LEU A 216 3.17 8.72 -15.34
C LEU A 216 3.49 10.16 -15.80
N LYS A 217 3.23 11.16 -14.94
CA LYS A 217 3.52 12.58 -15.23
C LYS A 217 5.01 12.78 -15.44
N HIS A 218 5.84 12.27 -14.54
CA HIS A 218 7.29 12.35 -14.65
C HIS A 218 7.81 11.67 -15.93
N GLY A 219 7.33 10.44 -16.20
CA GLY A 219 7.69 9.70 -17.40
C GLY A 219 7.37 10.47 -18.71
N ARG A 220 6.21 11.14 -18.76
CA ARG A 220 5.84 11.98 -19.93
C ARG A 220 6.80 13.16 -20.11
N VAL A 221 7.13 13.88 -19.04
CA VAL A 221 8.05 15.02 -19.10
C VAL A 221 9.42 14.59 -19.59
N VAL A 222 9.99 13.54 -19.01
CA VAL A 222 11.31 13.01 -19.40
C VAL A 222 11.30 12.47 -20.82
N SER A 223 10.27 11.70 -21.22
CA SER A 223 10.17 11.17 -22.59
C SER A 223 10.07 12.27 -23.63
N GLN A 224 9.35 13.35 -23.35
CA GLN A 224 9.28 14.50 -24.25
C GLN A 224 10.65 15.19 -24.37
N HIS A 225 11.34 15.40 -23.27
CA HIS A 225 12.70 15.95 -23.27
C HIS A 225 13.67 15.08 -24.09
N MET A 226 13.60 13.75 -23.92
CA MET A 226 14.43 12.82 -24.71
C MET A 226 14.14 12.93 -26.22
N LEU A 227 12.86 12.98 -26.59
CA LEU A 227 12.46 13.13 -28.00
C LEU A 227 13.03 14.41 -28.62
N GLU A 228 12.86 15.54 -27.94
CA GLU A 228 13.25 16.86 -28.44
C GLU A 228 14.77 17.03 -28.56
N HIS A 229 15.55 16.55 -27.56
CA HIS A 229 16.97 16.84 -27.45
C HIS A 229 17.92 15.73 -27.91
N TYR A 230 17.45 14.45 -27.91
CA TYR A 230 18.31 13.32 -28.22
C TYR A 230 17.90 12.54 -29.47
N LEU A 231 16.58 12.47 -29.77
CA LEU A 231 16.11 11.64 -30.89
C LEU A 231 15.79 12.47 -32.15
N LEU A 232 15.32 13.68 -31.99
CA LEU A 232 14.96 14.55 -33.13
C LEU A 232 16.06 15.53 -33.53
N GLY A 233 17.13 15.68 -32.74
CA GLY A 233 18.35 16.39 -33.09
C GLY A 233 18.16 17.87 -33.38
N THR A 234 17.29 18.56 -32.62
CA THR A 234 17.09 20.02 -32.73
C THR A 234 17.75 20.78 -31.61
#